data_659ee7f48a2a8d8663abf03cdeb7ed85
#
_entry.id   659ee7f48a2a8d8663abf03cdeb7ed85
#
_cell.length_a   1.000
_cell.length_b   1.000
_cell.length_c   1.000
_cell.angle_alpha   90.00
_cell.angle_beta   90.00
_cell.angle_gamma   90.00
#
_symmetry.space_group_name_H-M   'P 1'
#
loop_
_entity.id
_entity.type
_entity.pdbx_description
1 polymer ?
#
loop_
_entity_poly.entity_id
_entity_poly.type
_entity_poly.pdbx_seq_one_letter_code
_entity_poly.pdbx_strand_id
1 'polypeptide(L)'
;MLTALNDKESIIKGLQTKADKYIVKPFDMEVLKANITNVLANREIMKKRFSQFKFNADEVSDDPTVSLEQEFLLKATDIIKSSINKEMNVENLCDAMNMSRSSLYNKIKALTNDSPSDFIRKVRMNEASILLKSKRYTVSEVSDMMGFSDPKYFTDTFKKYYGVPPSTYMKQN
;
A
#
# COMPACT_ATOMS: atom_id res chain seq x y z
N MET A 1 2.54 15.04 16.02
CA MET A 1 2.01 16.36 16.42
C MET A 1 2.45 16.63 17.87
N LEU A 2 2.93 17.84 18.18
CA LEU A 2 3.34 18.26 19.52
C LEU A 2 2.24 19.16 20.12
N THR A 3 1.73 18.83 21.32
CA THR A 3 0.68 19.62 21.96
C THR A 3 1.05 20.01 23.40
N ALA A 4 0.54 21.15 23.86
CA ALA A 4 0.70 21.65 25.23
C ALA A 4 -0.47 21.28 26.16
N LEU A 5 -1.52 20.68 25.61
CA LEU A 5 -2.73 20.32 26.35
C LEU A 5 -2.71 18.85 26.77
N ASN A 6 -2.93 18.61 28.06
CA ASN A 6 -2.85 17.29 28.69
C ASN A 6 -4.26 16.72 28.98
N ASP A 7 -5.30 17.24 28.30
CA ASP A 7 -6.67 16.74 28.46
C ASP A 7 -6.99 15.58 27.51
N LYS A 8 -7.84 14.67 27.97
CA LYS A 8 -8.28 13.50 27.22
C LYS A 8 -8.96 13.86 25.88
N GLU A 9 -9.68 14.96 25.81
CA GLU A 9 -10.39 15.37 24.60
C GLU A 9 -9.45 15.85 23.51
N SER A 10 -8.40 16.59 23.87
CA SER A 10 -7.38 17.05 22.94
C SER A 10 -6.54 15.89 22.39
N ILE A 11 -6.28 14.86 23.19
CA ILE A 11 -5.61 13.63 22.76
C ILE A 11 -6.50 12.86 21.77
N ILE A 12 -7.78 12.68 22.08
CA ILE A 12 -8.75 12.00 21.21
C ILE A 12 -8.91 12.76 19.89
N LYS A 13 -9.04 14.09 19.94
CA LYS A 13 -9.17 14.94 18.76
C LYS A 13 -7.93 14.88 17.87
N GLY A 14 -6.75 14.78 18.48
CA GLY A 14 -5.51 14.60 17.75
C GLY A 14 -5.34 13.23 17.13
N LEU A 15 -5.77 12.17 17.80
CA LEU A 15 -5.81 10.82 17.22
C LEU A 15 -6.78 10.76 16.01
N GLN A 16 -7.88 11.52 16.07
CA GLN A 16 -8.83 11.65 14.96
C GLN A 16 -8.25 12.41 13.75
N THR A 17 -7.24 13.27 13.94
CA THR A 17 -6.55 13.98 12.84
C THR A 17 -5.55 13.10 12.08
N LYS A 18 -5.49 11.80 12.35
CA LYS A 18 -4.59 10.82 11.71
C LYS A 18 -3.09 11.18 11.87
N ALA A 19 -2.72 11.78 13.00
CA ALA A 19 -1.31 11.97 13.34
C ALA A 19 -0.68 10.59 13.66
N ASP A 20 0.48 10.30 13.10
CA ASP A 20 1.19 9.02 13.30
C ASP A 20 1.55 8.79 14.79
N LYS A 21 1.78 9.86 15.56
CA LYS A 21 2.03 9.78 17.00
C LYS A 21 1.73 11.10 17.71
N TYR A 22 1.28 11.01 18.95
CA TYR A 22 1.02 12.14 19.83
C TYR A 22 2.11 12.23 20.90
N ILE A 23 2.69 13.41 21.09
CA ILE A 23 3.69 13.66 22.13
C ILE A 23 3.23 14.87 22.93
N VAL A 24 2.96 14.66 24.22
CA VAL A 24 2.50 15.68 25.15
C VAL A 24 3.71 16.41 25.73
N LYS A 25 3.61 17.72 25.89
CA LYS A 25 4.60 18.55 26.60
C LYS A 25 4.32 18.55 28.12
N PRO A 26 5.33 18.52 29.00
CA PRO A 26 6.75 18.37 28.71
C PRO A 26 7.12 16.95 28.23
N PHE A 27 8.02 16.82 27.25
CA PHE A 27 8.45 15.53 26.71
C PHE A 27 9.93 15.30 26.97
N ASP A 28 10.26 14.04 27.24
CA ASP A 28 11.63 13.58 27.33
C ASP A 28 12.26 13.46 25.93
N MET A 29 13.44 14.05 25.76
CA MET A 29 14.15 14.04 24.47
C MET A 29 14.61 12.64 24.04
N GLU A 30 14.89 11.74 24.99
CA GLU A 30 15.26 10.35 24.69
C GLU A 30 14.04 9.57 24.21
N VAL A 31 12.89 9.76 24.86
CA VAL A 31 11.61 9.18 24.45
C VAL A 31 11.19 9.71 23.08
N LEU A 32 11.39 11.00 22.82
CA LEU A 32 11.12 11.59 21.49
C LEU A 32 12.00 10.95 20.40
N LYS A 33 13.31 10.86 20.64
CA LYS A 33 14.26 10.22 19.71
C LYS A 33 13.91 8.75 19.46
N ALA A 34 13.63 7.98 20.50
CA ALA A 34 13.24 6.59 20.38
C ALA A 34 11.97 6.44 19.53
N ASN A 35 10.95 7.28 19.75
CA ASN A 35 9.73 7.28 18.96
C ASN A 35 9.98 7.59 17.49
N ILE A 36 10.80 8.60 17.19
CA ILE A 36 11.16 8.95 15.79
C ILE A 36 11.92 7.80 15.14
N THR A 37 12.90 7.21 15.82
CA THR A 37 13.69 6.09 15.31
C THR A 37 12.79 4.89 15.00
N ASN A 38 11.86 4.55 15.88
CA ASN A 38 10.91 3.46 15.68
C ASN A 38 10.00 3.70 14.47
N VAL A 39 9.44 4.90 14.33
CA VAL A 39 8.59 5.25 13.17
C VAL A 39 9.38 5.13 11.87
N LEU A 40 10.63 5.61 11.83
CA LEU A 40 11.48 5.50 10.64
C LEU A 40 11.86 4.05 10.32
N ALA A 41 12.22 3.26 11.33
CA ALA A 41 12.54 1.84 11.15
C ALA A 41 11.35 1.04 10.63
N ASN A 42 10.16 1.28 11.18
CA ASN A 42 8.93 0.63 10.73
C ASN A 42 8.58 1.00 9.28
N ARG A 43 8.76 2.26 8.88
CA ARG A 43 8.57 2.68 7.47
C ARG A 43 9.53 1.96 6.52
N GLU A 44 10.78 1.75 6.91
CA GLU A 44 11.73 1.00 6.08
C GLU A 44 11.37 -0.49 5.98
N ILE A 45 10.89 -1.09 7.05
CA ILE A 45 10.38 -2.48 7.05
C ILE A 45 9.18 -2.59 6.10
N MET A 46 8.23 -1.65 6.18
CA MET A 46 7.05 -1.62 5.30
C MET A 46 7.45 -1.47 3.84
N LYS A 47 8.36 -0.54 3.53
CA LYS A 47 8.88 -0.36 2.17
C LYS A 47 9.50 -1.66 1.63
N LYS A 48 10.31 -2.36 2.43
CA LYS A 48 10.93 -3.65 2.05
C LYS A 48 9.87 -4.73 1.82
N ARG A 49 8.91 -4.87 2.72
CA ARG A 49 7.81 -5.85 2.58
C ARG A 49 6.99 -5.60 1.33
N PHE A 50 6.63 -4.35 1.08
CA PHE A 50 5.86 -4.00 -0.11
C PHE A 50 6.66 -4.14 -1.41
N SER A 51 7.96 -3.79 -1.42
CA SER A 51 8.82 -3.98 -2.59
C SER A 51 9.00 -5.46 -2.97
N GLN A 52 8.90 -6.38 -1.99
CA GLN A 52 8.99 -7.82 -2.21
C GLN A 52 7.64 -8.50 -2.51
N PHE A 53 6.55 -7.73 -2.67
CA PHE A 53 5.18 -8.26 -2.83
C PHE A 53 4.72 -9.25 -1.73
N LYS A 54 5.37 -9.21 -0.57
CA LYS A 54 5.05 -10.06 0.58
C LYS A 54 4.19 -9.29 1.59
N PHE A 55 2.99 -8.90 1.16
CA PHE A 55 2.00 -8.32 2.07
C PHE A 55 1.04 -9.43 2.50
N ASN A 56 1.42 -10.19 3.52
CA ASN A 56 0.55 -11.17 4.15
C ASN A 56 -0.10 -10.53 5.38
N ALA A 57 -1.43 -10.71 5.50
CA ALA A 57 -2.20 -10.21 6.64
C ALA A 57 -1.78 -10.86 7.98
N ASP A 58 -1.03 -11.97 7.92
CA ASP A 58 -0.71 -12.79 9.09
C ASP A 58 0.45 -12.26 9.95
N GLU A 59 1.16 -11.21 9.49
CA GLU A 59 2.24 -10.59 10.28
C GLU A 59 1.79 -9.25 10.86
N VAL A 60 0.85 -9.28 11.79
CA VAL A 60 0.44 -8.11 12.57
C VAL A 60 1.51 -7.81 13.62
N SER A 61 2.05 -6.61 13.64
CA SER A 61 2.96 -6.17 14.71
C SER A 61 2.13 -5.65 15.89
N ASP A 62 2.61 -5.89 17.11
CA ASP A 62 1.96 -5.40 18.34
C ASP A 62 2.08 -3.88 18.54
N ASP A 63 2.80 -3.16 17.69
CA ASP A 63 2.89 -1.69 17.72
C ASP A 63 1.65 -1.07 17.04
N PRO A 64 0.83 -0.30 17.77
CA PRO A 64 -0.41 0.29 17.23
C PRO A 64 -0.20 1.19 16.01
N THR A 65 0.94 1.83 15.87
CA THR A 65 1.25 2.70 14.71
C THR A 65 1.58 1.89 13.47
N VAL A 66 2.29 0.79 13.62
CA VAL A 66 2.56 -0.17 12.54
C VAL A 66 1.27 -0.83 12.09
N SER A 67 0.40 -1.19 13.03
CA SER A 67 -0.93 -1.73 12.75
C SER A 67 -1.78 -0.80 11.88
N LEU A 68 -1.84 0.50 12.18
CA LEU A 68 -2.59 1.48 11.39
C LEU A 68 -2.03 1.70 9.98
N GLU A 69 -0.72 1.69 9.81
CA GLU A 69 -0.08 1.80 8.50
C GLU A 69 -0.30 0.53 7.66
N GLN A 70 -0.24 -0.64 8.29
CA GLN A 70 -0.56 -1.92 7.66
C GLN A 70 -2.03 -1.98 7.24
N GLU A 71 -2.94 -1.64 8.14
CA GLU A 71 -4.37 -1.60 7.87
C GLU A 71 -4.70 -0.69 6.68
N PHE A 72 -4.06 0.48 6.61
CA PHE A 72 -4.21 1.40 5.48
C PHE A 72 -3.80 0.75 4.15
N LEU A 73 -2.62 0.11 4.10
CA LEU A 73 -2.12 -0.53 2.88
C LEU A 73 -2.95 -1.76 2.51
N LEU A 74 -3.37 -2.57 3.50
CA LEU A 74 -4.28 -3.70 3.28
C LEU A 74 -5.60 -3.22 2.70
N LYS A 75 -6.24 -2.23 3.30
CA LYS A 75 -7.49 -1.65 2.81
C LYS A 75 -7.35 -1.11 1.40
N ALA A 76 -6.28 -0.36 1.09
CA ALA A 76 -6.03 0.13 -0.26
C ALA A 76 -5.83 -1.02 -1.26
N THR A 77 -5.11 -2.07 -0.86
CA THR A 77 -4.88 -3.26 -1.67
C THR A 77 -6.19 -4.01 -1.95
N ASP A 78 -7.04 -4.21 -0.94
CA ASP A 78 -8.33 -4.90 -1.07
C ASP A 78 -9.30 -4.13 -1.97
N ILE A 79 -9.32 -2.80 -1.87
CA ILE A 79 -10.11 -1.94 -2.78
C ILE A 79 -9.64 -2.13 -4.22
N ILE A 80 -8.33 -2.14 -4.47
CA ILE A 80 -7.78 -2.33 -5.81
C ILE A 80 -8.13 -3.74 -6.33
N LYS A 81 -8.00 -4.77 -5.49
CA LYS A 81 -8.32 -6.16 -5.84
C LYS A 81 -9.81 -6.36 -6.14
N SER A 82 -10.70 -5.78 -5.35
CA SER A 82 -12.14 -5.88 -5.56
C SER A 82 -12.65 -5.13 -6.80
N SER A 83 -11.86 -4.20 -7.31
CA SER A 83 -12.18 -3.36 -8.46
C SER A 83 -11.35 -3.70 -9.71
N ILE A 84 -10.76 -4.89 -9.75
CA ILE A 84 -9.81 -5.30 -10.80
C ILE A 84 -10.44 -5.26 -12.20
N ASN A 85 -11.73 -5.61 -12.32
CA ASN A 85 -12.49 -5.60 -13.58
C ASN A 85 -13.02 -4.20 -13.96
N LYS A 86 -12.74 -3.15 -13.18
CA LYS A 86 -13.14 -1.78 -13.44
C LYS A 86 -11.90 -0.92 -13.67
N GLU A 87 -12.06 0.19 -14.38
CA GLU A 87 -10.98 1.20 -14.47
C GLU A 87 -10.67 1.77 -13.08
N MET A 88 -9.81 1.08 -12.34
CA MET A 88 -9.29 1.59 -11.06
C MET A 88 -8.19 2.60 -11.35
N ASN A 89 -8.46 3.86 -11.14
CA ASN A 89 -7.52 4.96 -11.21
C ASN A 89 -7.28 5.58 -9.81
N VAL A 90 -6.46 6.62 -9.77
CA VAL A 90 -6.12 7.29 -8.50
C VAL A 90 -7.32 7.99 -7.89
N GLU A 91 -8.20 8.58 -8.71
CA GLU A 91 -9.42 9.25 -8.28
C GLU A 91 -10.36 8.26 -7.59
N ASN A 92 -10.64 7.12 -8.22
CA ASN A 92 -11.48 6.06 -7.65
C ASN A 92 -10.93 5.53 -6.32
N LEU A 93 -9.59 5.43 -6.21
CA LEU A 93 -8.96 5.03 -4.96
C LEU A 93 -9.08 6.12 -3.88
N CYS A 94 -8.97 7.40 -4.25
CA CYS A 94 -9.20 8.52 -3.34
C CYS A 94 -10.62 8.48 -2.76
N ASP A 95 -11.62 8.31 -3.62
CA ASP A 95 -13.03 8.26 -3.23
C ASP A 95 -13.30 7.07 -2.31
N ALA A 96 -12.84 5.88 -2.68
CA ALA A 96 -13.03 4.66 -1.90
C ALA A 96 -12.29 4.68 -0.54
N MET A 97 -11.16 5.38 -0.47
CA MET A 97 -10.40 5.58 0.79
C MET A 97 -10.89 6.80 1.59
N ASN A 98 -11.83 7.59 1.02
CA ASN A 98 -12.30 8.85 1.57
C ASN A 98 -11.14 9.82 1.90
N MET A 99 -10.23 10.01 0.94
CA MET A 99 -9.02 10.80 1.08
C MET A 99 -8.84 11.79 -0.08
N SER A 100 -8.27 12.95 0.21
CA SER A 100 -7.83 13.85 -0.85
C SER A 100 -6.65 13.25 -1.63
N ARG A 101 -6.48 13.65 -2.89
CA ARG A 101 -5.38 13.20 -3.75
C ARG A 101 -4.00 13.44 -3.13
N SER A 102 -3.82 14.60 -2.50
CA SER A 102 -2.56 14.95 -1.82
C SER A 102 -2.30 14.05 -0.59
N SER A 103 -3.33 13.78 0.21
CA SER A 103 -3.22 12.92 1.39
C SER A 103 -2.90 11.48 0.98
N LEU A 104 -3.59 10.94 -0.03
CA LEU A 104 -3.35 9.60 -0.56
C LEU A 104 -1.92 9.50 -1.11
N TYR A 105 -1.48 10.49 -1.93
CA TYR A 105 -0.14 10.52 -2.49
C TYR A 105 0.92 10.49 -1.41
N ASN A 106 0.83 11.39 -0.44
CA ASN A 106 1.81 11.52 0.63
C ASN A 106 1.89 10.22 1.47
N LYS A 107 0.74 9.62 1.78
CA LYS A 107 0.70 8.41 2.60
C LYS A 107 1.24 7.19 1.86
N ILE A 108 0.82 6.94 0.62
CA ILE A 108 1.37 5.85 -0.20
C ILE A 108 2.87 6.05 -0.42
N LYS A 109 3.30 7.26 -0.79
CA LYS A 109 4.71 7.57 -1.02
C LYS A 109 5.57 7.36 0.22
N ALA A 110 5.08 7.76 1.39
CA ALA A 110 5.79 7.56 2.66
C ALA A 110 5.94 6.08 3.02
N LEU A 111 4.91 5.26 2.78
CA LEU A 111 4.88 3.86 3.19
C LEU A 111 5.54 2.91 2.18
N THR A 112 5.43 3.19 0.88
CA THR A 112 5.87 2.26 -0.17
C THR A 112 7.00 2.79 -1.04
N ASN A 113 7.26 4.09 -0.99
CA ASN A 113 8.11 4.84 -1.91
C ASN A 113 7.59 4.91 -3.36
N ASP A 114 6.39 4.41 -3.63
CA ASP A 114 5.75 4.47 -4.94
C ASP A 114 4.80 5.67 -5.07
N SER A 115 4.49 6.05 -6.31
CA SER A 115 3.32 6.90 -6.54
C SER A 115 2.03 6.07 -6.40
N PRO A 116 0.85 6.68 -6.16
CA PRO A 116 -0.43 5.94 -6.13
C PRO A 116 -0.69 5.15 -7.42
N SER A 117 -0.33 5.69 -8.58
CA SER A 117 -0.47 5.00 -9.86
C SER A 117 0.43 3.77 -9.95
N ASP A 118 1.68 3.87 -9.48
CA ASP A 118 2.60 2.73 -9.44
C ASP A 118 2.16 1.69 -8.42
N PHE A 119 1.63 2.13 -7.28
CA PHE A 119 1.05 1.24 -6.27
C PHE A 119 -0.11 0.41 -6.84
N ILE A 120 -1.08 1.05 -7.50
CA ILE A 120 -2.19 0.37 -8.18
C ILE A 120 -1.64 -0.63 -9.20
N ARG A 121 -0.68 -0.22 -10.01
CA ARG A 121 -0.08 -1.08 -11.03
C ARG A 121 0.64 -2.29 -10.43
N LYS A 122 1.39 -2.11 -9.33
CA LYS A 122 2.05 -3.21 -8.62
C LYS A 122 1.05 -4.23 -8.07
N VAL A 123 -0.03 -3.77 -7.43
CA VAL A 123 -1.07 -4.67 -6.92
C VAL A 123 -1.69 -5.48 -8.06
N ARG A 124 -2.03 -4.83 -9.19
CA ARG A 124 -2.57 -5.52 -10.37
C ARG A 124 -1.58 -6.53 -10.96
N MET A 125 -0.29 -6.20 -11.05
CA MET A 125 0.72 -7.13 -11.54
C MET A 125 0.89 -8.33 -10.60
N ASN A 126 0.79 -8.13 -9.30
CA ASN A 126 0.82 -9.23 -8.34
C ASN A 126 -0.38 -10.18 -8.52
N GLU A 127 -1.59 -9.66 -8.64
CA GLU A 127 -2.78 -10.48 -8.90
C GLU A 127 -2.67 -11.21 -10.25
N ALA A 128 -2.21 -10.53 -11.29
CA ALA A 128 -1.94 -11.16 -12.58
C ALA A 128 -0.99 -12.36 -12.45
N SER A 129 0.07 -12.21 -11.65
CA SER A 129 1.04 -13.30 -11.43
C SER A 129 0.41 -14.53 -10.75
N ILE A 130 -0.50 -14.31 -9.81
CA ILE A 130 -1.25 -15.38 -9.12
C ILE A 130 -2.16 -16.11 -10.11
N LEU A 131 -2.91 -15.35 -10.92
CA LEU A 131 -3.82 -15.92 -11.92
C LEU A 131 -3.05 -16.72 -12.99
N LEU A 132 -1.92 -16.20 -13.48
CA LEU A 132 -1.06 -16.91 -14.45
C LEU A 132 -0.49 -18.21 -13.87
N LYS A 133 -0.07 -18.21 -12.60
CA LYS A 133 0.41 -19.43 -11.92
C LYS A 133 -0.67 -20.49 -11.79
N SER A 134 -1.93 -20.09 -11.62
CA SER A 134 -3.03 -21.02 -11.54
C SER A 134 -3.27 -21.84 -12.82
N LYS A 135 -2.77 -21.36 -13.96
CA LYS A 135 -2.93 -21.94 -15.31
C LYS A 135 -4.41 -22.14 -15.74
N ARG A 136 -5.33 -21.47 -15.06
CA ARG A 136 -6.78 -21.53 -15.32
C ARG A 136 -7.22 -20.55 -16.40
N TYR A 137 -6.41 -19.53 -16.66
CA TYR A 137 -6.73 -18.43 -17.55
C TYR A 137 -5.61 -18.23 -18.57
N THR A 138 -5.98 -17.83 -19.77
CA THR A 138 -5.04 -17.40 -20.80
C THR A 138 -4.42 -16.04 -20.45
N VAL A 139 -3.32 -15.69 -21.09
CA VAL A 139 -2.67 -14.38 -20.91
C VAL A 139 -3.63 -13.24 -21.29
N SER A 140 -4.46 -13.43 -22.34
CA SER A 140 -5.45 -12.42 -22.76
C SER A 140 -6.52 -12.21 -21.69
N GLU A 141 -7.09 -13.30 -21.19
CA GLU A 141 -8.10 -13.22 -20.12
C GLU A 141 -7.55 -12.54 -18.86
N VAL A 142 -6.31 -12.86 -18.47
CA VAL A 142 -5.68 -12.19 -17.34
C VAL A 142 -5.45 -10.70 -17.62
N SER A 143 -5.07 -10.32 -18.84
CA SER A 143 -4.93 -8.92 -19.24
C SER A 143 -6.25 -8.17 -19.09
N ASP A 144 -7.33 -8.75 -19.62
CA ASP A 144 -8.69 -8.17 -19.55
C ASP A 144 -9.19 -8.09 -18.09
N MET A 145 -8.98 -9.16 -17.29
CA MET A 145 -9.31 -9.17 -15.87
C MET A 145 -8.55 -8.09 -15.09
N MET A 146 -7.32 -7.80 -15.45
CA MET A 146 -6.52 -6.72 -14.84
C MET A 146 -6.90 -5.33 -15.35
N GLY A 147 -7.89 -5.22 -16.23
CA GLY A 147 -8.38 -3.94 -16.76
C GLY A 147 -7.41 -3.28 -17.74
N PHE A 148 -6.61 -4.06 -18.47
CA PHE A 148 -5.78 -3.55 -19.54
C PHE A 148 -6.55 -3.63 -20.86
N SER A 149 -6.77 -2.47 -21.48
CA SER A 149 -7.40 -2.38 -22.82
C SER A 149 -6.46 -2.82 -23.95
N ASP A 150 -5.15 -2.83 -23.72
CA ASP A 150 -4.14 -3.27 -24.67
C ASP A 150 -3.30 -4.43 -24.09
N PRO A 151 -3.46 -5.66 -24.62
CA PRO A 151 -2.70 -6.83 -24.19
C PRO A 151 -1.19 -6.69 -24.38
N LYS A 152 -0.75 -5.88 -25.37
CA LYS A 152 0.68 -5.59 -25.58
C LYS A 152 1.22 -4.76 -24.42
N TYR A 153 0.50 -3.70 -24.04
CA TYR A 153 0.88 -2.87 -22.88
C TYR A 153 0.90 -3.67 -21.58
N PHE A 154 -0.05 -4.59 -21.38
CA PHE A 154 -0.01 -5.55 -20.28
C PHE A 154 1.27 -6.40 -20.31
N THR A 155 1.57 -7.01 -21.44
CA THR A 155 2.75 -7.88 -21.62
C THR A 155 4.05 -7.14 -21.31
N ASP A 156 4.23 -5.93 -21.83
CA ASP A 156 5.40 -5.09 -21.60
C ASP A 156 5.52 -4.67 -20.14
N THR A 157 4.40 -4.31 -19.53
CA THR A 157 4.32 -3.95 -18.11
C THR A 157 4.67 -5.14 -17.23
N PHE A 158 4.10 -6.31 -17.48
CA PHE A 158 4.37 -7.53 -16.73
C PHE A 158 5.83 -7.94 -16.84
N LYS A 159 6.41 -7.91 -18.06
CA LYS A 159 7.83 -8.19 -18.29
C LYS A 159 8.73 -7.23 -17.51
N LYS A 160 8.35 -5.94 -17.41
CA LYS A 160 9.11 -4.96 -16.62
C LYS A 160 9.14 -5.32 -15.13
N TYR A 161 8.05 -5.89 -14.59
CA TYR A 161 7.95 -6.27 -13.17
C TYR A 161 8.60 -7.62 -12.85
N TYR A 162 8.45 -8.60 -13.71
CA TYR A 162 8.87 -9.99 -13.46
C TYR A 162 10.07 -10.45 -14.28
N GLY A 163 10.62 -9.58 -15.14
CA GLY A 163 11.78 -9.88 -15.98
C GLY A 163 11.48 -10.77 -17.20
N VAL A 164 10.34 -11.46 -17.21
CA VAL A 164 9.91 -12.38 -18.28
C VAL A 164 8.48 -12.07 -18.72
N PRO A 165 8.12 -12.35 -20.00
CA PRO A 165 6.75 -12.20 -20.48
C PRO A 165 5.77 -13.11 -19.73
N PRO A 166 4.45 -12.74 -19.66
CA PRO A 166 3.41 -13.53 -18.99
C PRO A 166 3.35 -14.99 -19.45
N SER A 167 3.48 -15.23 -20.76
CA SER A 167 3.47 -16.59 -21.33
C SER A 167 4.63 -17.46 -20.87
N THR A 168 5.82 -16.87 -20.73
CA THR A 168 7.00 -17.54 -20.19
C THR A 168 6.85 -17.78 -18.69
N TYR A 169 6.35 -16.79 -17.95
CA TYR A 169 6.10 -16.88 -16.52
C TYR A 169 5.12 -18.01 -16.19
N MET A 170 4.04 -18.14 -16.96
CA MET A 170 3.04 -19.20 -16.83
C MET A 170 3.59 -20.60 -17.05
N LYS A 171 4.61 -20.75 -17.92
CA LYS A 171 5.25 -22.05 -18.19
C LYS A 171 6.26 -22.45 -17.12
N GLN A 172 6.93 -21.49 -16.49
CA GLN A 172 7.97 -21.71 -15.49
C GLN A 172 7.43 -22.00 -14.08
N ASN A 173 6.19 -21.68 -13.82
CA ASN A 173 5.49 -21.86 -12.56
C ASN A 173 4.25 -22.73 -12.74
#